data_42a2098e3b96ce09f2ff58e982c303dc
#
_entry.id   42a2098e3b96ce09f2ff58e982c303dc
#
_cell.length_a   1.000
_cell.length_b   1.000
_cell.length_c   1.000
_cell.angle_alpha   90.00
_cell.angle_beta   90.00
_cell.angle_gamma   90.00
#
_symmetry.space_group_name_H-M   'P 1'
#
loop_
_entity.id
_entity.type
_entity.pdbx_description
1 polymer ?
#
loop_
_entity_poly.entity_id
_entity_poly.type
_entity_poly.pdbx_seq_one_letter_code
_entity_poly.pdbx_strand_id
1 'polypeptide(L)'
;KHIVVTGIHFNQTQIANFIYNKGEDFQIVMVDRIGGDRSGTGDVIAAIIAGMYLNGHSLYESVKKAADYVSKCIRYCEENEVPSYWGLCFEMFMKDLTEEA
;
A
#
# COMPACT_ATOMS: atom_id res chain seq x y z
N LYS A 1 -2.83 21.41 -0.36
CA LYS A 1 -2.18 20.51 0.57
C LYS A 1 -2.77 19.11 0.43
N HIS A 2 -1.93 18.08 0.46
CA HIS A 2 -2.35 16.70 0.34
C HIS A 2 -1.89 15.93 1.57
N ILE A 3 -2.77 15.09 2.12
CA ILE A 3 -2.45 14.26 3.27
C ILE A 3 -2.89 12.84 2.96
N VAL A 4 -2.01 11.88 3.23
CA VAL A 4 -2.34 10.46 3.12
C VAL A 4 -2.05 9.81 4.46
N VAL A 5 -3.04 9.11 5.00
CA VAL A 5 -2.87 8.32 6.22
C VAL A 5 -3.11 6.86 5.86
N THR A 6 -2.09 6.03 6.00
CA THR A 6 -2.15 4.64 5.57
C THR A 6 -2.23 3.69 6.76
N GLY A 7 -2.68 2.46 6.48
CA GLY A 7 -2.60 1.38 7.43
C GLY A 7 -3.52 1.47 8.64
N ILE A 8 -4.65 2.15 8.51
CA ILE A 8 -5.61 2.25 9.60
C ILE A 8 -6.43 0.96 9.69
N HIS A 9 -6.39 0.29 10.82
CA HIS A 9 -7.19 -0.92 11.05
C HIS A 9 -8.65 -0.50 11.20
N PHE A 10 -9.39 -0.56 10.11
CA PHE A 10 -10.79 -0.14 10.09
C PHE A 10 -11.68 -1.10 10.89
N ASN A 11 -11.44 -2.39 10.71
CA ASN A 11 -12.08 -3.45 11.49
C ASN A 11 -11.15 -4.66 11.48
N GLN A 12 -11.63 -5.83 11.94
CA GLN A 12 -10.79 -7.02 12.05
C GLN A 12 -10.34 -7.58 10.69
N THR A 13 -11.04 -7.24 9.61
CA THR A 13 -10.77 -7.82 8.29
C THR A 13 -10.32 -6.82 7.25
N GLN A 14 -10.32 -5.53 7.56
CA GLN A 14 -10.03 -4.51 6.56
C GLN A 14 -9.10 -3.42 7.08
N ILE A 15 -8.30 -2.89 6.15
CA ILE A 15 -7.41 -1.76 6.40
C ILE A 15 -7.86 -0.62 5.50
N ALA A 16 -7.95 0.58 6.07
CA ALA A 16 -8.33 1.79 5.35
C ALA A 16 -7.12 2.69 5.13
N ASN A 17 -7.04 3.28 3.96
CA ASN A 17 -6.05 4.29 3.62
C ASN A 17 -6.82 5.55 3.24
N PHE A 18 -6.60 6.64 3.96
CA PHE A 18 -7.33 7.89 3.79
C PHE A 18 -6.52 8.88 2.97
N ILE A 19 -7.18 9.54 2.03
CA ILE A 19 -6.56 10.55 1.16
C ILE A 19 -7.35 11.84 1.30
N TYR A 20 -6.67 12.91 1.64
CA TYR A 20 -7.26 14.23 1.72
C TYR A 20 -6.54 15.21 0.78
N ASN A 21 -7.30 15.82 -0.11
CA ASN A 21 -6.83 16.91 -0.96
C ASN A 21 -7.56 18.17 -0.53
N LYS A 22 -6.82 19.25 -0.28
CA LYS A 22 -7.42 20.50 0.17
C LYS A 22 -8.50 20.96 -0.81
N GLY A 23 -9.68 21.26 -0.27
CA GLY A 23 -10.81 21.71 -1.07
C GLY A 23 -11.68 20.61 -1.64
N GLU A 24 -11.34 19.35 -1.36
CA GLU A 24 -12.11 18.20 -1.83
C GLU A 24 -12.53 17.32 -0.66
N ASP A 25 -13.52 16.47 -0.88
CA ASP A 25 -13.87 15.46 0.11
C ASP A 25 -12.76 14.44 0.20
N PHE A 26 -12.57 13.87 1.38
CA PHE A 26 -11.56 12.82 1.52
C PHE A 26 -12.01 11.54 0.80
N GLN A 27 -11.03 10.76 0.37
CA GLN A 27 -11.24 9.47 -0.30
C GLN A 27 -10.67 8.36 0.57
N ILE A 28 -11.22 7.16 0.41
CA ILE A 28 -10.77 6.00 1.17
C ILE A 28 -10.44 4.88 0.19
N VAL A 29 -9.26 4.28 0.35
CA VAL A 29 -8.88 3.04 -0.35
C VAL A 29 -8.89 1.93 0.69
N MET A 30 -9.80 0.99 0.54
CA MET A 30 -9.97 -0.13 1.45
C MET A 30 -9.34 -1.38 0.87
N VAL A 31 -8.60 -2.12 1.70
CA VAL A 31 -8.04 -3.42 1.31
C VAL A 31 -8.28 -4.43 2.42
N ASP A 32 -8.27 -5.71 2.06
CA ASP A 32 -8.40 -6.78 3.04
C ASP A 32 -7.13 -6.86 3.89
N ARG A 33 -7.31 -7.10 5.17
CA ARG A 33 -6.21 -7.35 6.07
C ARG A 33 -5.76 -8.80 5.91
N ILE A 34 -4.50 -9.00 5.55
CA ILE A 34 -3.92 -10.32 5.31
C ILE A 34 -2.76 -10.50 6.28
N GLY A 35 -2.84 -11.55 7.11
CA GLY A 35 -1.79 -11.85 8.08
C GLY A 35 -1.55 -10.76 9.10
N GLY A 36 -0.38 -10.76 9.69
CA GLY A 36 0.04 -9.76 10.68
C GLY A 36 0.91 -8.67 10.07
N ASP A 37 1.35 -7.75 10.92
CA ASP A 37 2.21 -6.66 10.48
C ASP A 37 3.60 -7.19 10.11
N ARG A 38 4.21 -6.56 9.10
CA ARG A 38 5.56 -6.89 8.64
C ARG A 38 6.40 -5.64 8.56
N SER A 39 7.67 -5.75 8.95
CA SER A 39 8.63 -4.65 8.86
C SER A 39 8.78 -4.17 7.43
N GLY A 40 8.89 -2.87 7.24
CA GLY A 40 9.13 -2.27 5.95
C GLY A 40 7.88 -2.01 5.11
N THR A 41 6.72 -2.47 5.56
CA THR A 41 5.47 -2.28 4.82
C THR A 41 5.17 -0.79 4.59
N GLY A 42 5.28 0.02 5.63
CA GLY A 42 5.03 1.46 5.53
C GLY A 42 6.01 2.15 4.58
N ASP A 43 7.28 1.75 4.63
CA ASP A 43 8.31 2.32 3.76
C ASP A 43 8.04 2.01 2.30
N VAL A 44 7.62 0.78 1.99
CA VAL A 44 7.29 0.37 0.62
C VAL A 44 6.08 1.15 0.12
N ILE A 45 5.04 1.28 0.94
CA ILE A 45 3.84 2.07 0.59
C ILE A 45 4.23 3.51 0.26
N ALA A 46 5.01 4.14 1.14
CA ALA A 46 5.41 5.53 0.95
C ALA A 46 6.23 5.71 -0.33
N ALA A 47 7.15 4.80 -0.60
CA ALA A 47 8.00 4.85 -1.80
C ALA A 47 7.17 4.74 -3.08
N ILE A 48 6.20 3.83 -3.12
CA ILE A 48 5.34 3.64 -4.29
C ILE A 48 4.48 4.87 -4.53
N ILE A 49 3.85 5.40 -3.47
CA ILE A 49 3.01 6.59 -3.57
C ILE A 49 3.83 7.77 -4.12
N ALA A 50 5.01 8.01 -3.56
CA ALA A 50 5.87 9.10 -3.99
C ALA A 50 6.28 8.94 -5.45
N GLY A 51 6.73 7.75 -5.85
CA GLY A 51 7.15 7.47 -7.22
C GLY A 51 6.04 7.68 -8.22
N MET A 52 4.87 7.15 -7.96
CA MET A 52 3.74 7.28 -8.89
C MET A 52 3.23 8.70 -8.96
N TYR A 53 3.12 9.38 -7.82
CA TYR A 53 2.65 10.75 -7.79
C TYR A 53 3.60 11.68 -8.58
N LEU A 54 4.90 11.49 -8.42
CA LEU A 54 5.91 12.27 -9.16
C LEU A 54 5.90 11.98 -10.67
N ASN A 55 5.41 10.81 -11.07
CA ASN A 55 5.29 10.43 -12.48
C ASN A 55 3.93 10.81 -13.08
N GLY A 56 3.16 11.65 -12.41
CA GLY A 56 1.94 12.23 -12.96
C GLY A 56 0.65 11.50 -12.66
N HIS A 57 0.70 10.43 -11.88
CA HIS A 57 -0.52 9.73 -11.46
C HIS A 57 -1.25 10.54 -10.38
N SER A 58 -2.56 10.37 -10.29
CA SER A 58 -3.31 11.02 -9.21
C SER A 58 -2.91 10.42 -7.86
N LEU A 59 -3.18 11.15 -6.79
CA LEU A 59 -2.90 10.65 -5.45
C LEU A 59 -3.72 9.40 -5.16
N TYR A 60 -4.98 9.38 -5.59
CA TYR A 60 -5.84 8.20 -5.41
C TYR A 60 -5.26 6.96 -6.11
N GLU A 61 -4.86 7.10 -7.37
CA GLU A 61 -4.26 6.00 -8.12
C GLU A 61 -2.97 5.51 -7.48
N SER A 62 -2.15 6.44 -6.99
CA SER A 62 -0.88 6.13 -6.32
C SER A 62 -1.11 5.31 -5.05
N VAL A 63 -2.07 5.73 -4.23
CA VAL A 63 -2.41 5.03 -2.99
C VAL A 63 -3.01 3.67 -3.28
N LYS A 64 -3.91 3.59 -4.26
CA LYS A 64 -4.54 2.32 -4.63
C LYS A 64 -3.50 1.31 -5.13
N LYS A 65 -2.60 1.75 -6.00
CA LYS A 65 -1.53 0.88 -6.51
C LYS A 65 -0.63 0.40 -5.37
N ALA A 66 -0.25 1.31 -4.46
CA ALA A 66 0.59 0.96 -3.32
C ALA A 66 -0.10 -0.08 -2.42
N ALA A 67 -1.38 0.14 -2.11
CA ALA A 67 -2.14 -0.76 -1.25
C ALA A 67 -2.30 -2.14 -1.90
N ASP A 68 -2.64 -2.19 -3.18
CA ASP A 68 -2.81 -3.45 -3.91
C ASP A 68 -1.48 -4.21 -4.02
N TYR A 69 -0.39 -3.50 -4.29
CA TYR A 69 0.94 -4.11 -4.38
C TYR A 69 1.35 -4.74 -3.05
N VAL A 70 1.21 -3.99 -1.97
CA VAL A 70 1.56 -4.48 -0.64
C VAL A 70 0.69 -5.67 -0.24
N SER A 71 -0.60 -5.63 -0.54
CA SER A 71 -1.49 -6.76 -0.28
C SER A 71 -1.02 -8.02 -1.01
N LYS A 72 -0.60 -7.87 -2.27
CA LYS A 72 -0.08 -8.98 -3.06
C LYS A 72 1.20 -9.56 -2.45
N CYS A 73 2.10 -8.69 -2.00
CA CYS A 73 3.35 -9.11 -1.34
C CYS A 73 3.09 -9.84 -0.03
N ILE A 74 2.16 -9.33 0.79
CA ILE A 74 1.81 -9.95 2.06
C ILE A 74 1.20 -11.34 1.81
N ARG A 75 0.29 -11.43 0.83
CA ARG A 75 -0.32 -12.72 0.47
C ARG A 75 0.74 -13.74 0.07
N TYR A 76 1.71 -13.32 -0.75
CA TYR A 76 2.82 -14.18 -1.13
C TYR A 76 3.59 -14.67 0.09
N CYS A 77 3.89 -13.77 1.03
CA CYS A 77 4.61 -14.14 2.25
C CYS A 77 3.83 -15.14 3.08
N GLU A 78 2.51 -14.94 3.23
CA GLU A 78 1.67 -15.85 4.01
C GLU A 78 1.55 -17.22 3.34
N GLU A 79 1.37 -17.26 2.03
CA GLU A 79 1.25 -18.51 1.26
C GLU A 79 2.54 -19.31 1.27
N ASN A 80 3.68 -18.66 1.39
CA ASN A 80 4.99 -19.32 1.41
C ASN A 80 5.56 -19.45 2.82
N GLU A 81 4.74 -19.16 3.84
CA GLU A 81 5.11 -19.31 5.24
C GLU A 81 6.37 -18.55 5.63
N VAL A 82 6.58 -17.37 5.01
CA VAL A 82 7.72 -16.52 5.33
C VAL A 82 7.50 -15.88 6.70
N PRO A 83 8.44 -16.02 7.65
CA PRO A 83 8.27 -15.44 8.97
C PRO A 83 8.10 -13.92 8.92
N SER A 84 7.21 -13.39 9.76
CA SER A 84 6.91 -11.95 9.76
C SER A 84 8.13 -11.08 10.07
N TYR A 85 9.07 -11.59 10.85
CA TYR A 85 10.28 -10.83 11.20
C TYR A 85 11.28 -10.72 10.05
N TRP A 86 11.06 -11.43 8.93
CA TRP A 86 11.87 -11.24 7.71
C TRP A 86 11.38 -10.02 6.92
N GLY A 87 10.27 -9.41 7.32
CA GLY A 87 9.71 -8.26 6.67
C GLY A 87 8.85 -8.62 5.46
N LEU A 88 8.64 -7.63 4.60
CA LEU A 88 7.81 -7.77 3.42
C LEU A 88 8.64 -8.23 2.22
N CYS A 89 8.15 -9.26 1.51
CA CYS A 89 8.80 -9.78 0.31
C CYS A 89 8.44 -8.90 -0.90
N PHE A 90 8.88 -7.64 -0.88
CA PHE A 90 8.45 -6.65 -1.85
C PHE A 90 9.09 -6.82 -3.24
N GLU A 91 10.26 -7.43 -3.30
CA GLU A 91 11.00 -7.58 -4.56
C GLU A 91 10.39 -8.61 -5.52
N MET A 92 9.53 -9.50 -5.03
CA MET A 92 8.98 -10.59 -5.84
C MET A 92 8.11 -10.12 -7.01
N PHE A 93 7.50 -8.95 -6.87
CA PHE A 93 6.57 -8.42 -7.87
C PHE A 93 6.96 -7.04 -8.38
N MET A 94 8.22 -6.64 -8.24
CA MET A 94 8.66 -5.29 -8.61
C MET A 94 8.38 -4.95 -10.07
N LYS A 95 8.31 -5.95 -10.94
CA LYS A 95 7.96 -5.75 -12.34
C LYS A 95 6.60 -5.07 -12.50
N ASP A 96 5.65 -5.37 -11.61
CA ASP A 96 4.32 -4.76 -11.66
C ASP A 96 4.40 -3.25 -11.52
N LEU A 97 5.38 -2.75 -10.76
CA LEU A 97 5.57 -1.32 -10.53
C LEU A 97 6.16 -0.62 -11.76
N THR A 98 7.09 -1.28 -12.45
CA THR A 98 7.73 -0.70 -13.62
C THR A 98 6.79 -0.57 -14.80
N GLU A 99 5.80 -1.45 -14.91
CA GLU A 99 4.79 -1.40 -15.96
C GLU A 99 3.80 -0.26 -15.77
N GLU A 100 3.63 0.20 -14.52
CA GLU A 100 2.70 1.27 -14.17
C GLU A 100 3.37 2.66 -14.14
N ALA A 101 4.64 2.67 -13.87
CA ALA A 101 5.39 3.92 -13.80
C ALA A 101 5.78 4.40 -15.19
#